data_637b9b060993ba01e89777715e1e5a55
#
_entry.id   637b9b060993ba01e89777715e1e5a55
#
_cell.length_a   1.000
_cell.length_b   1.000
_cell.length_c   1.000
_cell.angle_alpha   90.00
_cell.angle_beta   90.00
_cell.angle_gamma   90.00
#
_symmetry.space_group_name_H-M   'P 1'
#
loop_
_entity.id
_entity.type
_entity.pdbx_description
1 polymer ?
#
loop_
_entity_poly.entity_id
_entity_poly.type
_entity_poly.pdbx_seq_one_letter_code
_entity_poly.pdbx_strand_id
1 'polypeptide(L)'
;MGCAERFTGDLQKCLGAEAYNALSAGQTLYLNDERGELTLTPDFITDFAKYDLQGILRNWHKRPLLILHGEKDETVAADQARLTFALAGVPKKLVIINGGDHSFTNHGNKAAAEVVGWLQDRL
;
A
#
# COMPACT_ATOMS: atom_id res chain seq x y z
N MET A 1 -15.78 -9.80 -2.78
CA MET A 1 -14.44 -9.75 -3.40
C MET A 1 -13.40 -9.60 -2.30
N GLY A 2 -12.51 -10.56 -2.17
CA GLY A 2 -11.50 -10.58 -1.12
C GLY A 2 -10.33 -9.62 -1.39
N CYS A 3 -9.55 -9.30 -0.35
CA CYS A 3 -8.36 -8.46 -0.42
C CYS A 3 -7.28 -9.03 -1.36
N ALA A 4 -7.19 -10.36 -1.39
CA ALA A 4 -6.25 -11.06 -2.24
C ALA A 4 -6.45 -10.73 -3.74
N GLU A 5 -7.70 -10.60 -4.17
CA GLU A 5 -7.99 -10.28 -5.57
C GLU A 5 -7.62 -8.84 -5.94
N ARG A 6 -7.81 -7.88 -5.01
CA ARG A 6 -7.41 -6.49 -5.25
C ARG A 6 -5.90 -6.31 -5.21
N PHE A 7 -5.23 -6.95 -4.25
CA PHE A 7 -3.77 -6.91 -4.16
C PHE A 7 -3.10 -7.65 -5.31
N THR A 8 -3.61 -8.80 -5.71
CA THR A 8 -3.09 -9.51 -6.88
C THR A 8 -3.31 -8.73 -8.17
N GLY A 9 -4.44 -8.04 -8.30
CA GLY A 9 -4.69 -7.13 -9.43
C GLY A 9 -3.72 -5.96 -9.47
N ASP A 10 -3.43 -5.36 -8.32
CA ASP A 10 -2.46 -4.27 -8.23
C ASP A 10 -1.03 -4.76 -8.44
N LEU A 11 -0.69 -5.94 -7.94
CA LEU A 11 0.62 -6.56 -8.16
C LEU A 11 0.84 -6.87 -9.63
N GLN A 12 -0.15 -7.44 -10.32
CA GLN A 12 -0.10 -7.68 -11.75
C GLN A 12 0.09 -6.38 -12.55
N LYS A 13 -0.59 -5.32 -12.14
CA LYS A 13 -0.47 -4.00 -12.74
C LYS A 13 0.92 -3.40 -12.53
N CYS A 14 1.48 -3.55 -11.35
CA CYS A 14 2.81 -3.03 -11.00
C CYS A 14 3.93 -3.78 -11.69
N LEU A 15 3.86 -5.10 -11.73
CA LEU A 15 4.86 -5.97 -12.37
C LEU A 15 4.74 -6.02 -13.89
N GLY A 16 3.53 -5.79 -14.41
CA GLY A 16 3.18 -6.08 -15.79
C GLY A 16 2.73 -7.53 -15.97
N ALA A 17 1.87 -7.77 -16.95
CA ALA A 17 1.26 -9.08 -17.19
C ALA A 17 2.29 -10.16 -17.49
N GLU A 18 3.31 -9.85 -18.28
CA GLU A 18 4.37 -10.80 -18.66
C GLU A 18 5.16 -11.28 -17.44
N ALA A 19 5.64 -10.35 -16.61
CA ALA A 19 6.39 -10.66 -15.40
C ALA A 19 5.54 -11.43 -14.38
N TYR A 20 4.31 -11.00 -14.17
CA TYR A 20 3.38 -11.69 -13.28
C TYR A 20 3.10 -13.12 -13.72
N ASN A 21 2.85 -13.33 -15.02
CA ASN A 21 2.59 -14.65 -15.60
C ASN A 21 3.82 -15.57 -15.51
N ALA A 22 5.01 -15.03 -15.72
CA ALA A 22 6.26 -15.78 -15.59
C ALA A 22 6.47 -16.28 -14.16
N LEU A 23 6.29 -15.41 -13.16
CA LEU A 23 6.35 -15.80 -11.75
C LEU A 23 5.29 -16.84 -11.39
N SER A 24 4.05 -16.63 -11.85
CA SER A 24 2.95 -17.57 -11.63
C SER A 24 3.18 -18.93 -12.26
N ALA A 25 3.94 -18.99 -13.36
CA ALA A 25 4.34 -20.21 -14.04
C ALA A 25 5.57 -20.90 -13.42
N GLY A 26 6.13 -20.36 -12.34
CA GLY A 26 7.26 -20.93 -11.63
C GLY A 26 8.63 -20.44 -12.07
N GLN A 27 8.69 -19.36 -12.84
CA GLN A 27 9.95 -18.77 -13.31
C GLN A 27 10.46 -17.73 -12.30
N THR A 28 11.78 -17.64 -12.16
CA THR A 28 12.45 -16.58 -11.39
C THR A 28 12.72 -15.40 -12.30
N LEU A 29 12.45 -14.19 -11.81
CA LEU A 29 12.71 -12.94 -12.52
C LEU A 29 13.93 -12.24 -11.97
N TYR A 30 14.76 -11.72 -12.86
CA TYR A 30 15.89 -10.86 -12.54
C TYR A 30 15.59 -9.47 -13.08
N LEU A 31 15.38 -8.52 -12.18
CA LEU A 31 15.07 -7.14 -12.49
C LEU A 31 16.30 -6.29 -12.18
N ASN A 32 16.59 -5.34 -13.06
CA ASN A 32 17.66 -4.39 -12.85
C ASN A 32 17.17 -3.01 -13.31
N ASP A 33 17.16 -2.07 -12.38
CA ASP A 33 16.82 -0.68 -12.65
C ASP A 33 17.82 0.26 -11.95
N GLU A 34 17.56 1.55 -11.99
CA GLU A 34 18.40 2.57 -11.37
C GLU A 34 18.57 2.42 -9.85
N ARG A 35 17.73 1.62 -9.19
CA ARG A 35 17.81 1.31 -7.75
C ARG A 35 18.67 0.07 -7.48
N GLY A 36 19.05 -0.70 -8.52
CA GLY A 36 19.89 -1.88 -8.42
C GLY A 36 19.22 -3.15 -8.94
N GLU A 37 19.84 -4.28 -8.61
CA GLU A 37 19.37 -5.60 -8.98
C GLU A 37 18.36 -6.14 -7.96
N LEU A 38 17.28 -6.74 -8.46
CA LEU A 38 16.27 -7.41 -7.67
C LEU A 38 15.93 -8.76 -8.28
N THR A 39 15.97 -9.81 -7.47
CA THR A 39 15.55 -11.16 -7.87
C THR A 39 14.21 -11.48 -7.22
N LEU A 40 13.21 -11.83 -8.03
CA LEU A 40 11.90 -12.29 -7.57
C LEU A 40 11.72 -13.75 -7.91
N THR A 41 11.46 -14.57 -6.89
CA THR A 41 11.13 -15.99 -7.07
C THR A 41 9.61 -16.19 -7.08
N PRO A 42 9.11 -17.34 -7.56
CA PRO A 42 7.68 -17.68 -7.50
C PRO A 42 7.07 -17.57 -6.09
N ASP A 43 7.86 -17.80 -5.06
CA ASP A 43 7.43 -17.67 -3.66
C ASP A 43 6.91 -16.26 -3.33
N PHE A 44 7.36 -15.24 -4.07
CA PHE A 44 6.87 -13.88 -3.89
C PHE A 44 5.35 -13.78 -4.08
N ILE A 45 4.80 -14.41 -5.12
CA ILE A 45 3.35 -14.42 -5.40
C ILE A 45 2.60 -15.23 -4.32
N THR A 46 3.08 -16.42 -4.00
CA THR A 46 2.46 -17.30 -3.00
C THR A 46 2.51 -16.70 -1.61
N ASP A 47 3.62 -16.08 -1.22
CA ASP A 47 3.76 -15.44 0.07
C ASP A 47 2.85 -14.23 0.20
N PHE A 48 2.79 -13.41 -0.85
CA PHE A 48 1.90 -12.25 -0.91
C PHE A 48 0.43 -12.63 -0.71
N ALA A 49 0.00 -13.75 -1.26
CA ALA A 49 -1.38 -14.25 -1.16
C ALA A 49 -1.76 -14.76 0.24
N LYS A 50 -0.79 -15.03 1.12
CA LYS A 50 -1.03 -15.49 2.50
C LYS A 50 -1.60 -14.41 3.41
N TYR A 51 -1.44 -13.14 3.06
CA TYR A 51 -1.81 -12.02 3.92
C TYR A 51 -3.17 -11.47 3.57
N ASP A 52 -4.14 -11.67 4.47
CA ASP A 52 -5.46 -11.05 4.38
C ASP A 52 -5.46 -9.69 5.09
N LEU A 53 -5.02 -8.65 4.39
CA LEU A 53 -4.98 -7.29 4.94
C LEU A 53 -6.36 -6.76 5.31
N GLN A 54 -7.41 -7.13 4.59
CA GLN A 54 -8.76 -6.70 4.95
C GLN A 54 -9.23 -7.34 6.25
N GLY A 55 -8.95 -8.64 6.45
CA GLY A 55 -9.23 -9.31 7.71
C GLY A 55 -8.47 -8.71 8.87
N ILE A 56 -7.18 -8.39 8.67
CA ILE A 56 -6.36 -7.71 9.67
C ILE A 56 -6.98 -6.34 10.02
N LEU A 57 -7.36 -5.55 9.02
CA LEU A 57 -7.95 -4.22 9.22
C LEU A 57 -9.31 -4.27 9.92
N ARG A 58 -10.17 -5.22 9.58
CA ARG A 58 -11.46 -5.42 10.25
C ARG A 58 -11.28 -5.75 11.73
N ASN A 59 -10.20 -6.44 12.08
CA ASN A 59 -9.84 -6.78 13.46
C ASN A 59 -8.94 -5.74 14.13
N TRP A 60 -8.63 -4.63 13.45
CA TRP A 60 -7.83 -3.53 13.98
C TRP A 60 -8.69 -2.62 14.83
N HIS A 61 -8.92 -3.03 16.08
CA HIS A 61 -9.75 -2.29 17.04
C HIS A 61 -8.89 -1.73 18.17
N LYS A 62 -9.32 -0.58 18.70
CA LYS A 62 -8.70 0.06 19.87
C LYS A 62 -7.23 0.45 19.69
N ARG A 63 -6.71 0.34 18.49
CA ARG A 63 -5.37 0.80 18.12
C ARG A 63 -5.51 2.00 17.20
N PRO A 64 -4.99 3.15 17.59
CA PRO A 64 -5.06 4.34 16.73
C PRO A 64 -4.41 4.10 15.37
N LEU A 65 -5.09 4.49 14.30
CA LEU A 65 -4.60 4.37 12.93
C LEU A 65 -4.69 5.72 12.22
N LEU A 66 -3.55 6.22 11.77
CA LEU A 66 -3.46 7.36 10.88
C LEU A 66 -3.07 6.88 9.49
N ILE A 67 -3.82 7.28 8.48
CA ILE A 67 -3.50 7.04 7.08
C ILE A 67 -3.26 8.38 6.40
N LEU A 68 -2.07 8.52 5.79
CA LEU A 68 -1.76 9.64 4.91
C LEU A 68 -1.57 9.10 3.49
N HIS A 69 -2.15 9.80 2.52
CA HIS A 69 -2.03 9.41 1.13
C HIS A 69 -2.04 10.64 0.22
N GLY A 70 -1.24 10.60 -0.85
CA GLY A 70 -1.24 11.65 -1.85
C GLY A 70 -2.45 11.53 -2.77
N GLU A 71 -3.13 12.64 -3.02
CA GLU A 71 -4.28 12.68 -3.93
C GLU A 71 -3.92 12.23 -5.35
N LYS A 72 -2.72 12.60 -5.80
CA LYS A 72 -2.20 12.32 -7.14
C LYS A 72 -1.18 11.18 -7.16
N ASP A 73 -1.28 10.27 -6.21
CA ASP A 73 -0.44 9.07 -6.18
C ASP A 73 -0.74 8.18 -7.38
N GLU A 74 0.23 8.07 -8.29
CA GLU A 74 0.12 7.26 -9.50
C GLU A 74 0.55 5.81 -9.28
N THR A 75 1.24 5.52 -8.18
CA THR A 75 1.69 4.18 -7.82
C THR A 75 0.60 3.40 -7.11
N VAL A 76 -0.04 4.03 -6.13
CA VAL A 76 -1.18 3.46 -5.37
C VAL A 76 -2.31 4.47 -5.37
N ALA A 77 -3.43 4.13 -5.97
CA ALA A 77 -4.57 5.04 -6.05
C ALA A 77 -5.09 5.43 -4.66
N ALA A 78 -5.46 6.70 -4.48
CA ALA A 78 -5.97 7.22 -3.21
C ALA A 78 -7.22 6.48 -2.72
N ASP A 79 -7.97 5.83 -3.60
CA ASP A 79 -9.12 5.00 -3.24
C ASP A 79 -8.73 3.79 -2.39
N GLN A 80 -7.50 3.30 -2.49
CA GLN A 80 -7.00 2.24 -1.59
C GLN A 80 -6.89 2.75 -0.14
N ALA A 81 -6.46 3.98 0.05
CA ALA A 81 -6.43 4.61 1.38
C ALA A 81 -7.85 4.78 1.95
N ARG A 82 -8.80 5.19 1.13
CA ARG A 82 -10.22 5.32 1.53
C ARG A 82 -10.82 3.97 1.92
N LEU A 83 -10.52 2.92 1.15
CA LEU A 83 -10.95 1.56 1.47
C LEU A 83 -10.35 1.06 2.79
N THR A 84 -9.05 1.25 2.97
CA THR A 84 -8.35 0.89 4.21
C THR A 84 -8.97 1.60 5.41
N PHE A 85 -9.25 2.89 5.27
CA PHE A 85 -9.92 3.68 6.31
C PHE A 85 -11.32 3.15 6.62
N ALA A 86 -12.10 2.82 5.60
CA ALA A 86 -13.45 2.30 5.79
C ALA A 86 -13.47 0.95 6.54
N LEU A 87 -12.48 0.09 6.30
CA LEU A 87 -12.40 -1.25 6.90
C LEU A 87 -11.86 -1.25 8.33
N ALA A 88 -10.97 -0.31 8.65
CA ALA A 88 -10.34 -0.25 9.97
C ALA A 88 -11.32 0.18 11.06
N GLY A 89 -11.11 -0.32 12.28
CA GLY A 89 -11.84 0.11 13.47
C GLY A 89 -11.35 1.46 14.00
N VAL A 90 -12.13 2.06 14.89
CA VAL A 90 -11.79 3.32 15.57
C VAL A 90 -10.81 3.10 16.73
N PRO A 91 -9.96 4.07 17.12
CA PRO A 91 -9.84 5.42 16.55
C PRO A 91 -9.01 5.45 15.27
N LYS A 92 -9.45 6.23 14.29
CA LYS A 92 -8.80 6.32 12.99
C LYS A 92 -8.92 7.71 12.38
N LYS A 93 -7.95 8.08 11.54
CA LYS A 93 -7.96 9.33 10.78
C LYS A 93 -7.39 9.07 9.39
N LEU A 94 -8.02 9.65 8.38
CA LEU A 94 -7.52 9.66 7.00
C LEU A 94 -7.21 11.10 6.59
N VAL A 95 -6.00 11.31 6.07
CA VAL A 95 -5.59 12.58 5.49
C VAL A 95 -5.16 12.35 4.06
N ILE A 96 -5.89 12.92 3.12
CA ILE A 96 -5.51 12.96 1.71
C ILE A 96 -4.78 14.29 1.47
N ILE A 97 -3.52 14.21 1.10
CA ILE A 97 -2.70 15.38 0.79
C ILE A 97 -3.03 15.85 -0.62
N ASN A 98 -3.68 17.00 -0.72
CA ASN A 98 -4.09 17.59 -2.00
C ASN A 98 -2.86 17.86 -2.89
N GLY A 99 -2.89 17.34 -4.11
CA GLY A 99 -1.79 17.45 -5.05
C GLY A 99 -0.56 16.59 -4.74
N GLY A 100 -0.57 15.84 -3.63
CA GLY A 100 0.55 14.97 -3.23
C GLY A 100 0.71 13.75 -4.13
N ASP A 101 1.95 13.43 -4.46
CA ASP A 101 2.31 12.19 -5.14
C ASP A 101 2.63 11.07 -4.14
N HIS A 102 3.11 9.93 -4.64
CA HIS A 102 3.47 8.77 -3.81
C HIS A 102 4.54 9.09 -2.76
N SER A 103 5.46 9.97 -3.07
CA SER A 103 6.58 10.35 -2.19
C SER A 103 6.36 11.66 -1.43
N PHE A 104 5.17 12.27 -1.53
CA PHE A 104 4.84 13.58 -0.99
C PHE A 104 5.80 14.68 -1.45
N THR A 105 6.26 14.63 -2.69
CA THR A 105 7.15 15.63 -3.28
C THR A 105 6.55 17.03 -3.10
N ASN A 106 7.32 17.97 -2.56
CA ASN A 106 6.89 19.34 -2.19
C ASN A 106 5.79 19.41 -1.10
N HIS A 107 5.35 18.29 -0.55
CA HIS A 107 4.31 18.21 0.49
C HIS A 107 4.80 17.54 1.78
N GLY A 108 6.11 17.28 1.89
CA GLY A 108 6.69 16.59 3.04
C GLY A 108 6.45 17.28 4.37
N ASN A 109 6.53 18.62 4.42
CA ASN A 109 6.28 19.39 5.64
C ASN A 109 4.84 19.24 6.10
N LYS A 110 3.88 19.26 5.18
CA LYS A 110 2.47 19.08 5.50
C LYS A 110 2.20 17.67 6.01
N ALA A 111 2.74 16.66 5.34
CA ALA A 111 2.63 15.27 5.78
C ALA A 111 3.24 15.06 7.17
N ALA A 112 4.43 15.59 7.41
CA ALA A 112 5.10 15.54 8.72
C ALA A 112 4.28 16.22 9.82
N ALA A 113 3.71 17.38 9.55
CA ALA A 113 2.87 18.11 10.51
C ALA A 113 1.63 17.29 10.92
N GLU A 114 1.00 16.61 9.98
CA GLU A 114 -0.15 15.72 10.26
C GLU A 114 0.25 14.54 11.16
N VAL A 115 1.40 13.93 10.90
CA VAL A 115 1.92 12.83 11.74
C VAL A 115 2.24 13.32 13.14
N VAL A 116 2.96 14.42 13.27
CA VAL A 116 3.34 15.00 14.58
C VAL A 116 2.10 15.38 15.39
N GLY A 117 1.13 16.07 14.77
CA GLY A 117 -0.12 16.43 15.43
C GLY A 117 -0.91 15.20 15.92
N TRP A 118 -0.99 14.17 15.09
CA TRP A 118 -1.64 12.92 15.46
C TRP A 118 -0.98 12.25 16.66
N LEU A 119 0.36 12.19 16.67
CA LEU A 119 1.12 11.58 17.76
C LEU A 119 0.99 12.40 19.05
N GLN A 120 1.06 13.72 18.97
CA GLN A 120 0.92 14.60 20.15
C GLN A 120 -0.43 14.44 20.85
N ASP A 121 -1.50 14.27 20.09
CA ASP A 121 -2.85 14.06 20.63
C ASP A 121 -3.02 12.72 21.36
N ARG A 122 -2.05 11.80 21.22
CA ARG A 122 -2.12 10.44 21.76
C ARG A 122 -1.03 10.07 22.77
N LEU A 123 -0.08 10.93 22.94
CA LEU A 123 1.02 10.73 23.92
C LEU A 123 0.69 11.29 25.30
#